data_b78e6aefb4e3b43086886a1349143677
#
_entry.id   b78e6aefb4e3b43086886a1349143677
#
_cell.length_a   1.000
_cell.length_b   1.000
_cell.length_c   1.000
_cell.angle_alpha   90.00
_cell.angle_beta   90.00
_cell.angle_gamma   90.00
#
_symmetry.space_group_name_H-M   'P 1'
#
loop_
_entity.id
_entity.type
_entity.pdbx_description
1 polymer ?
#
loop_
_entity_poly.entity_id
_entity_poly.type
_entity_poly.pdbx_seq_one_letter_code
_entity_poly.pdbx_strand_id
1 'polypeptide(L)'
;MPYSSNAQLSLINLNDQEVTVSIDLNVGNYSWNNRSMYFHLNWTDIGILPGNKFFDLNFINITGKGVLAGDALTVLSPGKGWWGEGDEKIYIDDNDINRRFPSHFGTGTEDYYGWAGGVVPTGKDVFSMPFGSNVRIGNQANPRGYNICIRNRILDDIPFNNQLIFDMEASPGTDIRKYWNLLAYSMVTYWYGMPDAKSNRSSRYDLAKRKLITLSEIERMEQMLKDSIILFNSEKLEKHINITF
;
A
#
# COMPACT_ATOMS: atom_id res chain seq x y z
N MET A 1 12.59 9.45 -16.35
CA MET A 1 11.72 10.55 -15.87
C MET A 1 11.91 11.74 -16.78
N PRO A 2 10.99 12.03 -17.71
CA PRO A 2 11.11 13.17 -18.61
C PRO A 2 10.87 14.50 -17.89
N TYR A 3 11.52 15.56 -18.37
CA TYR A 3 11.35 16.94 -17.90
C TYR A 3 11.50 17.92 -19.07
N SER A 4 10.81 19.06 -19.01
CA SER A 4 10.72 19.98 -20.15
C SER A 4 11.94 20.91 -20.29
N SER A 5 12.57 21.31 -19.19
CA SER A 5 13.69 22.26 -19.22
C SER A 5 14.80 21.88 -18.24
N ASN A 6 14.46 21.67 -16.99
CA ASN A 6 15.42 21.28 -15.95
C ASN A 6 14.76 20.34 -14.95
N ALA A 7 15.58 19.60 -14.21
CA ALA A 7 15.16 18.77 -13.09
C ALA A 7 16.14 18.97 -11.94
N GLN A 8 15.61 18.95 -10.72
CA GLN A 8 16.42 18.96 -9.50
C GLN A 8 16.13 17.67 -8.73
N LEU A 9 17.20 16.93 -8.44
CA LEU A 9 17.13 15.78 -7.54
C LEU A 9 17.69 16.20 -6.17
N SER A 10 16.90 15.98 -5.12
CA SER A 10 17.32 16.23 -3.75
C SER A 10 17.19 14.96 -2.93
N LEU A 11 18.23 14.63 -2.18
CA LEU A 11 18.19 13.57 -1.18
C LEU A 11 18.15 14.22 0.21
N ILE A 12 17.17 13.82 1.00
CA ILE A 12 16.99 14.37 2.35
C ILE A 12 17.22 13.25 3.37
N ASN A 13 18.25 13.42 4.20
CA ASN A 13 18.45 12.56 5.35
C ASN A 13 17.53 13.02 6.49
N LEU A 14 16.63 12.16 6.91
CA LEU A 14 15.66 12.43 7.98
C LEU A 14 16.11 11.90 9.35
N ASN A 15 17.28 11.25 9.43
CA ASN A 15 17.89 10.75 10.65
C ASN A 15 18.95 11.72 11.17
N ASP A 16 19.26 11.59 12.46
CA ASP A 16 20.33 12.36 13.11
C ASP A 16 21.74 11.80 12.83
N GLN A 17 21.84 10.64 12.16
CA GLN A 17 23.10 10.02 11.79
C GLN A 17 23.50 10.47 10.38
N GLU A 18 24.78 10.84 10.24
CA GLU A 18 25.36 11.10 8.92
C GLU A 18 25.39 9.83 8.07
N VAL A 19 25.00 9.96 6.80
CA VAL A 19 25.05 8.89 5.81
C VAL A 19 25.76 9.35 4.56
N THR A 20 26.65 8.51 4.03
CA THR A 20 27.29 8.75 2.75
C THR A 20 26.50 8.02 1.66
N VAL A 21 26.12 8.75 0.61
CA VAL A 21 25.35 8.20 -0.52
C VAL A 21 26.08 8.50 -1.81
N SER A 22 26.19 7.48 -2.67
CA SER A 22 26.63 7.64 -4.06
C SER A 22 25.44 7.56 -4.98
N ILE A 23 25.32 8.50 -5.92
CA ILE A 23 24.23 8.54 -6.89
C ILE A 23 24.81 8.62 -8.28
N ASP A 24 24.49 7.64 -9.14
CA ASP A 24 24.82 7.66 -10.55
C ASP A 24 23.58 8.09 -11.35
N LEU A 25 23.73 9.16 -12.13
CA LEU A 25 22.66 9.71 -12.96
C LEU A 25 23.00 9.59 -14.44
N ASN A 26 22.12 8.92 -15.19
CA ASN A 26 22.17 8.90 -16.63
C ASN A 26 21.14 9.89 -17.18
N VAL A 27 21.60 10.89 -17.91
CA VAL A 27 20.77 11.91 -18.55
C VAL A 27 20.85 11.77 -20.05
N GLY A 28 19.70 11.70 -20.70
CA GLY A 28 19.58 11.61 -22.16
C GLY A 28 18.76 12.76 -22.73
N ASN A 29 18.90 12.96 -24.04
CA ASN A 29 18.09 13.93 -24.76
C ASN A 29 16.65 13.41 -24.90
N TYR A 30 15.68 14.27 -24.62
CA TYR A 30 14.25 13.99 -24.79
C TYR A 30 13.56 15.16 -25.49
N SER A 31 12.86 14.87 -26.60
CA SER A 31 12.11 15.89 -27.34
C SER A 31 10.75 16.13 -26.68
N TRP A 32 10.68 17.16 -25.84
CA TRP A 32 9.45 17.55 -25.18
C TRP A 32 8.42 18.08 -26.18
N ASN A 33 7.18 17.60 -26.09
CA ASN A 33 6.07 18.01 -26.95
C ASN A 33 4.75 18.00 -26.17
N ASN A 34 3.63 18.27 -26.85
CA ASN A 34 2.30 18.35 -26.23
C ASN A 34 1.73 17.03 -25.72
N ARG A 35 2.39 15.92 -25.95
CA ARG A 35 2.06 14.59 -25.40
C ARG A 35 2.94 14.19 -24.24
N SER A 36 3.97 14.98 -23.95
CA SER A 36 4.93 14.68 -22.89
C SER A 36 4.32 14.93 -21.52
N MET A 37 4.55 14.03 -20.60
CA MET A 37 4.01 14.06 -19.24
C MET A 37 5.13 14.06 -18.21
N TYR A 38 4.88 14.65 -17.05
CA TYR A 38 5.80 14.62 -15.92
C TYR A 38 5.60 13.33 -15.12
N PHE A 39 6.71 12.79 -14.63
CA PHE A 39 6.69 11.65 -13.72
C PHE A 39 6.38 12.11 -12.30
N HIS A 40 5.49 11.38 -11.63
CA HIS A 40 5.12 11.58 -10.24
C HIS A 40 5.28 10.27 -9.47
N LEU A 41 5.71 10.39 -8.23
CA LEU A 41 5.73 9.31 -7.24
C LEU A 41 5.08 9.84 -5.97
N ASN A 42 4.11 9.10 -5.47
CA ASN A 42 3.42 9.45 -4.22
C ASN A 42 3.48 8.26 -3.25
N TRP A 43 3.97 8.53 -2.06
CA TRP A 43 3.95 7.58 -0.96
C TRP A 43 2.94 8.01 0.10
N THR A 44 2.29 7.04 0.72
CA THR A 44 1.43 7.26 1.89
C THR A 44 1.54 6.11 2.88
N ASP A 45 1.44 6.44 4.15
CA ASP A 45 1.34 5.49 5.25
C ASP A 45 -0.09 5.57 5.83
N ILE A 46 -0.81 4.47 5.73
CA ILE A 46 -2.16 4.35 6.32
C ILE A 46 -2.05 4.08 7.82
N GLY A 47 -0.95 3.46 8.26
CA GLY A 47 -0.73 3.07 9.63
C GLY A 47 -1.33 1.70 9.97
N ILE A 48 -1.68 1.53 11.23
CA ILE A 48 -2.16 0.25 11.78
C ILE A 48 -3.68 0.17 11.70
N LEU A 49 -4.18 -0.91 11.11
CA LEU A 49 -5.60 -1.22 10.98
C LEU A 49 -5.95 -2.54 11.68
N PRO A 50 -7.16 -2.66 12.24
CA PRO A 50 -7.63 -3.92 12.79
C PRO A 50 -7.97 -4.91 11.65
N GLY A 51 -7.37 -6.09 11.69
CA GLY A 51 -7.56 -7.13 10.68
C GLY A 51 -8.91 -7.85 10.72
N ASN A 52 -9.83 -7.46 11.60
CA ASN A 52 -11.18 -8.01 11.67
C ASN A 52 -12.21 -7.21 10.87
N LYS A 53 -11.80 -6.17 10.18
CA LYS A 53 -12.66 -5.30 9.35
C LYS A 53 -12.09 -5.19 7.95
N PHE A 54 -12.98 -4.91 7.01
CA PHE A 54 -12.63 -4.57 5.65
C PHE A 54 -12.53 -3.06 5.50
N PHE A 55 -11.55 -2.62 4.74
CA PHE A 55 -11.32 -1.21 4.42
C PHE A 55 -10.94 -1.10 2.95
N ASP A 56 -11.38 -0.02 2.31
CA ASP A 56 -10.77 0.40 1.05
C ASP A 56 -9.59 1.32 1.36
N LEU A 57 -8.39 0.83 1.08
CA LEU A 57 -7.16 1.59 1.21
C LEU A 57 -7.00 2.46 -0.03
N ASN A 58 -7.24 3.77 0.10
CA ASN A 58 -7.03 4.67 -1.02
C ASN A 58 -5.54 4.81 -1.32
N PHE A 59 -5.10 4.31 -2.46
CA PHE A 59 -3.73 4.49 -2.95
C PHE A 59 -3.53 5.91 -3.44
N ILE A 60 -4.41 6.38 -4.32
CA ILE A 60 -4.34 7.72 -4.87
C ILE A 60 -5.65 8.15 -5.52
N ASN A 61 -5.93 9.45 -5.47
CA ASN A 61 -6.89 10.12 -6.34
C ASN A 61 -6.13 11.14 -7.18
N ILE A 62 -6.27 11.04 -8.50
CA ILE A 62 -5.65 11.96 -9.46
C ILE A 62 -6.75 12.68 -10.22
N THR A 63 -6.58 13.98 -10.40
CA THR A 63 -7.40 14.82 -11.28
C THR A 63 -6.54 15.37 -12.41
N GLY A 64 -7.12 15.52 -13.61
CA GLY A 64 -6.42 15.90 -14.84
C GLY A 64 -6.12 14.66 -15.69
N LYS A 65 -5.33 14.85 -16.74
CA LYS A 65 -4.97 13.78 -17.69
C LYS A 65 -3.63 13.14 -17.32
N GLY A 66 -3.58 11.81 -17.38
CA GLY A 66 -2.37 11.07 -17.03
C GLY A 66 -2.41 9.59 -17.38
N VAL A 67 -1.44 8.87 -16.83
CA VAL A 67 -1.26 7.43 -16.97
C VAL A 67 -0.77 6.85 -15.65
N LEU A 68 -1.46 5.87 -15.08
CA LEU A 68 -0.97 5.09 -13.95
C LEU A 68 0.05 4.07 -14.46
N ALA A 69 1.27 4.17 -13.95
CA ALA A 69 2.41 3.37 -14.42
C ALA A 69 2.84 2.26 -13.45
N GLY A 70 2.28 2.24 -12.25
CA GLY A 70 2.57 1.19 -11.27
C GLY A 70 2.35 1.63 -9.84
N ASP A 71 2.60 0.69 -8.95
CA ASP A 71 2.42 0.89 -7.52
C ASP A 71 3.27 -0.11 -6.71
N ALA A 72 3.36 0.15 -5.41
CA ALA A 72 3.91 -0.78 -4.44
C ALA A 72 3.09 -0.78 -3.16
N LEU A 73 2.89 -1.95 -2.60
CA LEU A 73 2.23 -2.17 -1.32
C LEU A 73 3.23 -2.74 -0.32
N THR A 74 3.29 -2.14 0.86
CA THR A 74 3.98 -2.69 2.02
C THR A 74 2.95 -3.09 3.07
N VAL A 75 3.03 -4.33 3.53
CA VAL A 75 2.19 -4.86 4.60
C VAL A 75 3.07 -5.40 5.71
N LEU A 76 2.85 -4.96 6.95
CA LEU A 76 3.35 -5.63 8.13
C LEU A 76 2.23 -6.49 8.72
N SER A 77 2.40 -7.81 8.68
CA SER A 77 1.48 -8.78 9.28
C SER A 77 2.17 -9.54 10.40
N PRO A 78 1.72 -9.43 11.65
CA PRO A 78 2.24 -10.23 12.76
C PRO A 78 1.64 -11.63 12.79
N GLY A 79 0.46 -11.81 12.19
CA GLY A 79 -0.27 -13.05 12.16
C GLY A 79 0.31 -14.10 11.21
N LYS A 80 -0.08 -15.35 11.41
CA LYS A 80 0.24 -16.46 10.51
C LYS A 80 -0.74 -16.61 9.35
N GLY A 81 -1.88 -15.89 9.42
CA GLY A 81 -2.91 -15.92 8.39
C GLY A 81 -2.53 -15.11 7.15
N TRP A 82 -3.23 -15.39 6.06
CA TRP A 82 -3.09 -14.63 4.82
C TRP A 82 -3.74 -13.24 4.95
N TRP A 83 -3.09 -12.21 4.43
CA TRP A 83 -3.50 -10.81 4.54
C TRP A 83 -4.06 -10.21 3.24
N GLY A 84 -3.96 -10.91 2.11
CA GLY A 84 -4.10 -10.33 0.78
C GLY A 84 -5.25 -10.89 -0.07
N GLU A 85 -6.46 -11.02 0.49
CA GLU A 85 -7.68 -11.42 -0.24
C GLU A 85 -8.39 -10.23 -0.90
N GLY A 86 -7.95 -9.00 -0.61
CA GLY A 86 -8.66 -7.79 -1.05
C GLY A 86 -8.40 -7.43 -2.50
N ASP A 87 -9.44 -6.97 -3.17
CA ASP A 87 -9.43 -6.65 -4.59
C ASP A 87 -8.94 -5.23 -4.86
N GLU A 88 -8.25 -5.03 -5.99
CA GLU A 88 -8.02 -3.68 -6.48
C GLU A 88 -9.29 -3.11 -7.12
N LYS A 89 -9.51 -1.81 -6.91
CA LYS A 89 -10.63 -1.04 -7.46
C LYS A 89 -10.10 0.22 -8.11
N ILE A 90 -10.08 0.26 -9.45
CA ILE A 90 -9.60 1.42 -10.18
C ILE A 90 -10.76 2.02 -10.98
N TYR A 91 -11.05 3.29 -10.72
CA TYR A 91 -12.10 4.07 -11.36
C TYR A 91 -11.45 5.07 -12.31
N ILE A 92 -11.85 5.07 -13.58
CA ILE A 92 -11.28 5.88 -14.63
C ILE A 92 -12.36 6.80 -15.20
N ASP A 93 -12.07 8.10 -15.21
CA ASP A 93 -12.88 9.15 -15.84
C ASP A 93 -14.36 9.18 -15.42
N ASP A 94 -14.70 8.53 -14.33
CA ASP A 94 -16.04 8.48 -13.78
C ASP A 94 -16.22 9.61 -12.77
N ASN A 95 -17.17 10.52 -13.07
CA ASN A 95 -17.48 11.68 -12.24
C ASN A 95 -18.51 11.38 -11.13
N ASP A 96 -19.11 10.19 -11.12
CA ASP A 96 -20.06 9.81 -10.08
C ASP A 96 -19.33 9.23 -8.87
N ILE A 97 -19.31 9.96 -7.77
CA ILE A 97 -18.71 9.55 -6.51
C ILE A 97 -19.45 8.35 -5.87
N ASN A 98 -20.71 8.13 -6.26
CA ASN A 98 -21.53 7.00 -5.78
C ASN A 98 -21.40 5.77 -6.67
N ARG A 99 -20.27 5.60 -7.29
CA ARG A 99 -20.00 4.52 -8.23
C ARG A 99 -20.38 3.16 -7.69
N ARG A 100 -20.95 2.38 -8.57
CA ARG A 100 -21.41 1.04 -8.24
C ARG A 100 -20.36 -0.01 -8.52
N PHE A 101 -19.51 0.24 -9.55
CA PHE A 101 -18.53 -0.74 -9.98
C PHE A 101 -17.30 -0.03 -10.57
N PRO A 102 -16.07 -0.45 -10.22
CA PRO A 102 -14.84 0.13 -10.76
C PRO A 102 -14.62 -0.25 -12.24
N SER A 103 -13.83 0.54 -12.95
CA SER A 103 -13.41 0.27 -14.33
C SER A 103 -12.47 -0.95 -14.41
N HIS A 104 -11.65 -1.15 -13.38
CA HIS A 104 -10.87 -2.36 -13.13
C HIS A 104 -11.20 -2.88 -11.75
N PHE A 105 -11.51 -4.15 -11.67
CA PHE A 105 -11.85 -4.86 -10.45
C PHE A 105 -11.14 -6.21 -10.44
N GLY A 106 -10.37 -6.47 -9.41
CA GLY A 106 -9.57 -7.67 -9.30
C GLY A 106 -10.23 -8.83 -8.60
N THR A 107 -9.42 -9.80 -8.25
CA THR A 107 -9.81 -11.04 -7.57
C THR A 107 -8.98 -11.30 -6.31
N GLY A 108 -8.08 -10.39 -5.95
CA GLY A 108 -7.25 -10.46 -4.76
C GLY A 108 -5.92 -9.74 -4.92
N THR A 109 -5.38 -9.29 -3.81
CA THR A 109 -4.06 -8.63 -3.75
C THR A 109 -2.95 -9.57 -4.25
N GLU A 110 -3.05 -10.88 -3.98
CA GLU A 110 -2.11 -11.87 -4.50
C GLU A 110 -2.15 -11.99 -6.01
N ASP A 111 -3.33 -11.95 -6.62
CA ASP A 111 -3.50 -11.97 -8.07
C ASP A 111 -2.95 -10.69 -8.70
N TYR A 112 -3.27 -9.55 -8.09
CA TYR A 112 -2.84 -8.25 -8.55
C TYR A 112 -1.32 -8.13 -8.62
N TYR A 113 -0.61 -8.61 -7.61
CA TYR A 113 0.86 -8.57 -7.55
C TYR A 113 1.55 -9.82 -8.14
N GLY A 114 0.79 -10.73 -8.76
CA GLY A 114 1.34 -11.92 -9.41
C GLY A 114 1.87 -12.97 -8.43
N TRP A 115 1.33 -13.02 -7.23
CA TRP A 115 1.72 -14.00 -6.21
C TRP A 115 0.93 -15.31 -6.34
N ALA A 116 -0.38 -15.21 -6.64
CA ALA A 116 -1.21 -16.38 -6.83
C ALA A 116 -0.81 -17.16 -8.09
N GLY A 117 -0.71 -18.48 -7.97
CA GLY A 117 -0.31 -19.37 -9.06
C GLY A 117 1.14 -19.19 -9.56
N GLY A 118 1.88 -18.26 -8.97
CA GLY A 118 3.28 -18.00 -9.26
C GLY A 118 4.23 -18.70 -8.30
N VAL A 119 5.24 -17.98 -7.87
CA VAL A 119 6.17 -18.48 -6.83
C VAL A 119 5.43 -18.49 -5.51
N VAL A 120 5.18 -19.67 -4.96
CA VAL A 120 4.66 -19.79 -3.59
C VAL A 120 5.78 -19.33 -2.65
N PRO A 121 5.57 -18.22 -1.90
CA PRO A 121 6.62 -17.74 -1.03
C PRO A 121 6.87 -18.75 0.08
N THR A 122 8.04 -19.35 0.06
CA THR A 122 8.49 -20.19 1.16
C THR A 122 9.00 -19.36 2.35
N GLY A 123 8.84 -18.05 2.28
CA GLY A 123 9.38 -17.08 3.22
C GLY A 123 10.84 -16.71 2.96
N LYS A 124 11.45 -17.28 1.92
CA LYS A 124 12.85 -17.02 1.54
C LYS A 124 13.00 -16.56 0.10
N ASP A 125 11.99 -16.79 -0.72
CA ASP A 125 12.08 -16.59 -2.16
C ASP A 125 11.48 -15.21 -2.52
N VAL A 126 12.35 -14.22 -2.59
CA VAL A 126 12.03 -12.95 -3.21
C VAL A 126 12.23 -13.07 -4.72
N PHE A 127 11.43 -12.31 -5.48
CA PHE A 127 11.62 -12.24 -6.93
C PHE A 127 11.55 -10.79 -7.40
N SER A 128 12.20 -10.53 -8.51
CA SER A 128 12.15 -9.25 -9.22
C SER A 128 12.07 -9.51 -10.71
N MET A 129 11.01 -9.01 -11.32
CA MET A 129 10.75 -9.09 -12.76
C MET A 129 10.39 -7.69 -13.27
N PRO A 130 10.50 -7.43 -14.58
CA PRO A 130 10.17 -6.11 -15.13
C PRO A 130 8.74 -5.64 -14.82
N PHE A 131 7.78 -6.56 -14.68
CA PHE A 131 6.36 -6.26 -14.47
C PHE A 131 5.90 -6.36 -13.03
N GLY A 132 6.65 -7.05 -12.18
CA GLY A 132 6.29 -7.22 -10.78
C GLY A 132 7.43 -7.78 -9.95
N SER A 133 7.38 -7.48 -8.66
CA SER A 133 8.40 -7.94 -7.72
C SER A 133 7.82 -8.16 -6.34
N ASN A 134 8.35 -9.15 -5.64
CA ASN A 134 8.21 -9.31 -4.20
C ASN A 134 9.61 -9.20 -3.59
N VAL A 135 9.99 -7.99 -3.23
CA VAL A 135 11.37 -7.70 -2.79
C VAL A 135 11.60 -8.01 -1.31
N ARG A 136 10.53 -8.21 -0.58
CA ARG A 136 10.56 -8.66 0.82
C ARG A 136 9.34 -9.50 1.13
N ILE A 137 9.56 -10.68 1.67
CA ILE A 137 8.53 -11.64 2.07
C ILE A 137 8.80 -12.03 3.51
N GLY A 138 7.74 -12.15 4.31
CA GLY A 138 7.83 -12.66 5.68
C GLY A 138 8.27 -14.14 5.73
N ASN A 139 8.65 -14.60 6.90
CA ASN A 139 9.41 -15.86 7.07
C ASN A 139 8.58 -17.16 7.01
N GLN A 140 7.33 -17.16 6.57
CA GLN A 140 6.44 -18.34 6.61
C GLN A 140 5.54 -18.41 5.37
N ALA A 141 4.91 -19.57 5.16
CA ALA A 141 3.98 -19.80 4.04
C ALA A 141 2.82 -18.79 3.97
N ASN A 142 2.32 -18.36 5.15
CA ASN A 142 1.48 -17.17 5.27
C ASN A 142 2.36 -16.06 5.82
N PRO A 143 2.81 -15.12 5.01
CA PRO A 143 3.98 -14.29 5.30
C PRO A 143 3.79 -13.40 6.51
N ARG A 144 4.38 -13.81 7.62
CA ARG A 144 4.44 -13.03 8.86
C ARG A 144 5.62 -12.06 8.80
N GLY A 145 5.40 -10.81 9.15
CA GLY A 145 6.39 -9.75 9.09
C GLY A 145 6.13 -8.78 7.95
N TYR A 146 7.16 -8.10 7.50
CA TYR A 146 7.07 -7.18 6.39
C TYR A 146 7.04 -7.90 5.05
N ASN A 147 6.07 -7.51 4.22
CA ASN A 147 5.92 -7.94 2.84
C ASN A 147 5.88 -6.72 1.94
N ILE A 148 6.63 -6.72 0.86
CA ILE A 148 6.71 -5.60 -0.10
C ILE A 148 6.46 -6.16 -1.49
N CYS A 149 5.35 -5.77 -2.08
CA CYS A 149 4.91 -6.14 -3.42
C CYS A 149 4.99 -4.92 -4.33
N ILE A 150 5.46 -5.10 -5.54
CA ILE A 150 5.59 -4.04 -6.53
C ILE A 150 4.95 -4.52 -7.84
N ARG A 151 4.16 -3.67 -8.47
CA ARG A 151 3.66 -3.85 -9.82
C ARG A 151 4.10 -2.70 -10.71
N ASN A 152 4.78 -3.03 -11.80
CA ASN A 152 5.16 -2.09 -12.84
C ASN A 152 4.29 -2.32 -14.07
N ARG A 153 3.47 -1.34 -14.40
CA ARG A 153 2.61 -1.36 -15.57
C ARG A 153 3.36 -0.80 -16.77
N ILE A 154 4.18 -1.64 -17.39
CA ILE A 154 5.02 -1.23 -18.54
C ILE A 154 4.27 -1.41 -19.86
N LEU A 155 3.47 -2.48 -19.97
CA LEU A 155 2.67 -2.81 -21.16
C LEU A 155 1.17 -2.68 -20.93
N ASP A 156 0.75 -2.59 -19.69
CA ASP A 156 -0.64 -2.53 -19.21
C ASP A 156 -0.89 -1.26 -18.39
N ASP A 157 -0.23 -0.17 -18.76
CA ASP A 157 -0.47 1.13 -18.16
C ASP A 157 -1.93 1.57 -18.31
N ILE A 158 -2.40 2.37 -17.35
CA ILE A 158 -3.83 2.75 -17.31
C ILE A 158 -3.94 4.25 -17.62
N PRO A 159 -4.32 4.64 -18.85
CA PRO A 159 -4.55 6.02 -19.20
C PRO A 159 -5.90 6.52 -18.66
N PHE A 160 -5.92 7.81 -18.31
CA PHE A 160 -7.13 8.54 -17.93
C PHE A 160 -7.08 9.96 -18.47
N ASN A 161 -8.26 10.56 -18.72
CA ASN A 161 -8.35 11.90 -19.29
C ASN A 161 -8.75 12.98 -18.28
N ASN A 162 -9.54 12.61 -17.26
CA ASN A 162 -10.08 13.57 -16.29
C ASN A 162 -9.71 13.22 -14.86
N GLN A 163 -9.78 11.93 -14.51
CA GLN A 163 -9.45 11.46 -13.17
C GLN A 163 -9.16 9.95 -13.12
N LEU A 164 -8.43 9.58 -12.10
CA LEU A 164 -8.24 8.20 -11.68
C LEU A 164 -8.34 8.12 -10.16
N ILE A 165 -9.09 7.14 -9.66
CA ILE A 165 -9.09 6.76 -8.24
C ILE A 165 -8.64 5.32 -8.18
N PHE A 166 -7.65 5.04 -7.34
CA PHE A 166 -7.16 3.70 -7.09
C PHE A 166 -7.30 3.37 -5.61
N ASP A 167 -8.10 2.37 -5.33
CA ASP A 167 -8.31 1.78 -4.02
C ASP A 167 -7.91 0.30 -4.04
N MET A 168 -7.49 -0.22 -2.91
CA MET A 168 -7.24 -1.64 -2.67
C MET A 168 -7.98 -2.05 -1.40
N GLU A 169 -8.70 -3.13 -1.45
CA GLU A 169 -9.31 -3.66 -0.22
C GLU A 169 -8.26 -4.22 0.73
N ALA A 170 -8.31 -3.82 1.97
CA ALA A 170 -7.71 -4.57 3.06
C ALA A 170 -8.69 -5.66 3.47
N SER A 171 -8.59 -6.83 2.86
CA SER A 171 -9.42 -8.00 3.14
C SER A 171 -8.54 -9.15 3.60
N PRO A 172 -8.22 -9.22 4.91
CA PRO A 172 -7.42 -10.31 5.43
C PRO A 172 -8.22 -11.60 5.51
N GLY A 173 -7.56 -12.72 5.33
CA GLY A 173 -8.13 -14.05 5.42
C GLY A 173 -8.73 -14.37 6.79
N THR A 174 -9.50 -15.43 6.87
CA THR A 174 -10.30 -15.82 8.04
C THR A 174 -9.49 -15.91 9.33
N ASP A 175 -8.26 -16.43 9.26
CA ASP A 175 -7.43 -16.61 10.46
C ASP A 175 -7.03 -15.27 11.09
N ILE A 176 -6.67 -14.27 10.27
CA ILE A 176 -6.37 -12.93 10.77
C ILE A 176 -7.60 -12.29 11.38
N ARG A 177 -8.75 -12.40 10.75
CA ARG A 177 -10.02 -11.84 11.25
C ARG A 177 -10.44 -12.47 12.56
N LYS A 178 -10.33 -13.78 12.69
CA LYS A 178 -10.72 -14.54 13.88
C LYS A 178 -9.92 -14.17 15.12
N TYR A 179 -8.61 -13.89 14.93
CA TYR A 179 -7.71 -13.62 16.06
C TYR A 179 -7.48 -12.13 16.32
N TRP A 180 -8.21 -11.23 15.65
CA TRP A 180 -8.12 -9.78 15.85
C TRP A 180 -6.70 -9.24 15.65
N ASN A 181 -6.01 -9.78 14.68
CA ASN A 181 -4.66 -9.33 14.38
C ASN A 181 -4.68 -7.89 13.85
N LEU A 182 -3.61 -7.17 14.13
CA LEU A 182 -3.36 -5.84 13.57
C LEU A 182 -2.54 -5.97 12.30
N LEU A 183 -2.79 -5.10 11.34
CA LEU A 183 -2.02 -5.00 10.09
C LEU A 183 -1.57 -3.56 9.90
N ALA A 184 -0.36 -3.34 9.41
CA ALA A 184 0.07 -1.99 9.03
C ALA A 184 0.32 -1.92 7.54
N TYR A 185 -0.14 -0.84 6.91
CA TYR A 185 -0.09 -0.65 5.47
C TYR A 185 0.59 0.66 5.10
N SER A 186 1.46 0.60 4.11
CA SER A 186 1.92 1.77 3.37
C SER A 186 2.00 1.47 1.88
N MET A 187 1.88 2.48 1.06
CA MET A 187 1.79 2.31 -0.39
C MET A 187 2.49 3.42 -1.16
N VAL A 188 2.93 3.08 -2.36
CA VAL A 188 3.51 4.00 -3.32
C VAL A 188 2.73 3.89 -4.63
N THR A 189 2.55 5.01 -5.32
CA THR A 189 1.94 5.04 -6.66
C THR A 189 2.86 5.78 -7.61
N TYR A 190 3.10 5.20 -8.79
CA TYR A 190 3.87 5.77 -9.89
C TYR A 190 2.94 6.16 -11.02
N TRP A 191 3.03 7.39 -11.48
CA TRP A 191 2.18 7.86 -12.56
C TRP A 191 2.83 8.98 -13.36
N TYR A 192 2.34 9.18 -14.57
CA TYR A 192 2.67 10.31 -15.42
C TYR A 192 1.47 11.21 -15.58
N GLY A 193 1.67 12.52 -15.51
CA GLY A 193 0.61 13.52 -15.62
C GLY A 193 0.95 14.68 -16.54
N MET A 194 -0.09 15.22 -17.18
CA MET A 194 0.01 16.52 -17.84
C MET A 194 0.31 17.61 -16.80
N PRO A 195 0.79 18.79 -17.20
CA PRO A 195 1.26 19.82 -16.26
C PRO A 195 0.22 20.28 -15.21
N ASP A 196 -1.05 20.14 -15.51
CA ASP A 196 -2.18 20.53 -14.65
C ASP A 196 -2.71 19.38 -13.79
N ALA A 197 -2.23 18.15 -14.01
CA ALA A 197 -2.65 16.98 -13.25
C ALA A 197 -2.17 17.07 -11.79
N LYS A 198 -3.03 16.68 -10.85
CA LYS A 198 -2.77 16.75 -9.42
C LYS A 198 -3.27 15.50 -8.71
N SER A 199 -2.58 15.12 -7.64
CA SER A 199 -3.03 14.05 -6.76
C SER A 199 -3.53 14.59 -5.41
N ASN A 200 -4.29 13.76 -4.68
CA ASN A 200 -4.67 14.01 -3.29
C ASN A 200 -3.53 13.74 -2.29
N ARG A 201 -2.34 13.42 -2.78
CA ARG A 201 -1.18 13.09 -1.94
C ARG A 201 -0.22 14.27 -1.90
N SER A 202 0.21 14.63 -0.69
CA SER A 202 1.25 15.63 -0.43
C SER A 202 2.49 14.95 0.17
N SER A 203 3.63 15.64 0.09
CA SER A 203 4.85 15.17 0.79
C SER A 203 4.63 15.13 2.30
N ARG A 204 4.88 13.99 2.90
CA ARG A 204 4.66 13.73 4.34
C ARG A 204 5.99 13.39 5.03
N TYR A 205 6.86 14.39 5.13
CA TYR A 205 8.15 14.25 5.86
C TYR A 205 7.96 13.89 7.33
N ASP A 206 6.85 14.31 7.94
CA ASP A 206 6.46 13.96 9.30
C ASP A 206 6.26 12.45 9.47
N LEU A 207 5.61 11.80 8.50
CA LEU A 207 5.44 10.35 8.50
C LEU A 207 6.73 9.61 8.20
N ALA A 208 7.53 10.12 7.26
CA ALA A 208 8.80 9.50 6.88
C ALA A 208 9.85 9.52 8.01
N LYS A 209 9.73 10.45 8.97
CA LYS A 209 10.56 10.51 10.18
C LYS A 209 10.17 9.47 11.23
N ARG A 210 9.00 8.87 11.13
CA ARG A 210 8.56 7.88 12.11
C ARG A 210 9.45 6.64 12.06
N LYS A 211 9.76 6.12 13.22
CA LYS A 211 10.44 4.83 13.32
C LYS A 211 9.54 3.74 12.73
N LEU A 212 10.11 2.86 11.94
CA LEU A 212 9.41 1.67 11.46
C LEU A 212 8.91 0.84 12.64
N ILE A 213 7.65 0.45 12.58
CA ILE A 213 7.04 -0.44 13.55
C ILE A 213 7.69 -1.81 13.43
N THR A 214 8.23 -2.31 14.49
CA THR A 214 8.79 -3.67 14.52
C THR A 214 7.69 -4.71 14.69
N LEU A 215 7.99 -5.94 14.30
CA LEU A 215 7.07 -7.06 14.50
C LEU A 215 6.71 -7.25 15.98
N SER A 216 7.68 -7.11 16.87
CA SER A 216 7.45 -7.22 18.32
C SER A 216 6.60 -6.08 18.89
N GLU A 217 6.70 -4.88 18.33
CA GLU A 217 5.86 -3.76 18.75
C GLU A 217 4.39 -3.98 18.36
N ILE A 218 4.11 -4.42 17.12
CA ILE A 218 2.74 -4.67 16.69
C ILE A 218 2.14 -5.89 17.43
N GLU A 219 2.91 -6.95 17.71
CA GLU A 219 2.48 -8.09 18.53
C GLU A 219 2.13 -7.69 19.97
N ARG A 220 2.91 -6.81 20.56
CA ARG A 220 2.60 -6.26 21.89
C ARG A 220 1.30 -5.46 21.87
N MET A 221 1.08 -4.64 20.83
CA MET A 221 -0.17 -3.90 20.66
C MET A 221 -1.37 -4.85 20.51
N GLU A 222 -1.25 -5.93 19.76
CA GLU A 222 -2.27 -6.95 19.65
C GLU A 222 -2.61 -7.60 21.00
N GLN A 223 -1.60 -7.93 21.80
CA GLN A 223 -1.81 -8.53 23.11
C GLN A 223 -2.55 -7.56 24.04
N MET A 224 -2.15 -6.30 24.09
CA MET A 224 -2.83 -5.28 24.88
C MET A 224 -4.30 -5.10 24.45
N LEU A 225 -4.60 -5.17 23.16
CA LEU A 225 -5.96 -5.10 22.64
C LEU A 225 -6.78 -6.31 23.10
N LYS A 226 -6.23 -7.51 23.01
CA LYS A 226 -6.89 -8.76 23.47
C LYS A 226 -7.19 -8.73 24.96
N ASP A 227 -6.22 -8.30 25.76
CA ASP A 227 -6.38 -8.18 27.23
C ASP A 227 -7.48 -7.17 27.58
N SER A 228 -7.53 -6.04 26.88
CA SER A 228 -8.60 -5.03 27.09
C SER A 228 -9.99 -5.56 26.73
N ILE A 229 -10.10 -6.37 25.69
CA ILE A 229 -11.38 -7.00 25.29
C ILE A 229 -11.82 -8.03 26.33
N ILE A 230 -10.89 -8.82 26.86
CA ILE A 230 -11.18 -9.80 27.91
C ILE A 230 -11.69 -9.11 29.17
N LEU A 231 -11.02 -8.05 29.62
CA LEU A 231 -11.45 -7.24 30.77
C LEU A 231 -12.85 -6.66 30.56
N PHE A 232 -13.12 -6.06 29.41
CA PHE A 232 -14.43 -5.51 29.10
C PHE A 232 -15.54 -6.56 29.10
N ASN A 233 -15.27 -7.76 28.62
CA ASN A 233 -16.23 -8.85 28.61
C ASN A 233 -16.46 -9.44 30.03
N SER A 234 -15.43 -9.51 30.87
CA SER A 234 -15.56 -9.96 32.27
C SER A 234 -16.38 -8.98 33.09
N GLU A 235 -16.16 -7.69 32.99
CA GLU A 235 -16.97 -6.65 33.67
C GLU A 235 -18.45 -6.68 33.25
N LYS A 236 -18.70 -7.00 31.96
CA LYS A 236 -20.07 -7.15 31.46
C LYS A 236 -20.76 -8.40 32.02
N LEU A 237 -20.03 -9.49 32.17
CA LEU A 237 -20.54 -10.72 32.80
C LEU A 237 -20.85 -10.51 34.30
N GLU A 238 -19.96 -9.87 35.03
CA GLU A 238 -20.18 -9.57 36.47
C GLU A 238 -21.42 -8.68 36.70
N LYS A 239 -21.64 -7.69 35.82
CA LYS A 239 -22.86 -6.87 35.90
C LYS A 239 -24.15 -7.62 35.59
N HIS A 240 -24.09 -8.71 34.83
CA HIS A 240 -25.27 -9.56 34.55
C HIS A 240 -25.54 -10.59 35.65
N ILE A 241 -24.52 -11.00 36.39
CA ILE A 241 -24.66 -11.93 37.53
C ILE A 241 -25.22 -11.24 38.79
N ASN A 242 -25.03 -9.95 38.93
CA ASN A 242 -25.56 -9.16 40.08
C ASN A 242 -27.04 -8.74 39.98
N ILE A 243 -27.81 -9.26 39.04
CA ILE A 243 -29.26 -8.97 38.89
C ILE A 243 -30.13 -10.17 39.27
N THR A 244 -29.59 -11.15 39.97
CA THR A 244 -30.40 -12.28 40.46
C THR A 244 -30.12 -12.54 41.94
N PHE A 245 -30.70 -11.68 42.80
CA PHE A 245 -31.13 -12.05 44.18
C PHE A 245 -32.22 -11.09 44.65
#